data_26cbec7528e3390f2370fcd68f4f2c2c
#
_entry.id   26cbec7528e3390f2370fcd68f4f2c2c
#
_cell.length_a   1.000
_cell.length_b   1.000
_cell.length_c   1.000
_cell.angle_alpha   90.00
_cell.angle_beta   90.00
_cell.angle_gamma   90.00
#
_symmetry.space_group_name_H-M   'P 1'
#
loop_
_entity.id
_entity.type
_entity.pdbx_description
1 polymer ?
#
loop_
_entity_poly.entity_id
_entity_poly.type
_entity_poly.pdbx_seq_one_letter_code
_entity_poly.pdbx_strand_id
1 'polypeptide(L)'
;MRSAAVLLACRAAGLAPSTRRHYLTLLGGAAPAAAAAAPPLPARESLMYIPNMCELNAHMLLRELRAKGIAADAVVAPDTFLYRQRGGAEDGRKGWDFHVFVIAGTDVYDFESSLPWPTPGPAWVEDALRPGAGARRFRVVGGDEYLARARTAGPDANFLTEFVALSPKGPGVVLGEGALAERLGGAIA
;
A
#
# COMPACT_ATOMS: atom_id res chain seq x y z
N MET A 1 12.86 1.92 -28.66
CA MET A 1 11.72 2.39 -29.47
C MET A 1 11.09 1.34 -30.39
N ARG A 2 11.76 0.25 -30.82
CA ARG A 2 11.17 -0.80 -31.69
C ARG A 2 10.13 -1.71 -31.01
N SER A 3 10.21 -1.93 -29.69
CA SER A 3 9.29 -2.83 -28.95
C SER A 3 7.83 -2.34 -28.86
N ALA A 4 7.61 -1.01 -28.79
CA ALA A 4 6.25 -0.46 -28.67
C ALA A 4 5.44 -0.58 -29.97
N ALA A 5 6.12 -0.42 -31.13
CA ALA A 5 5.48 -0.53 -32.43
C ALA A 5 5.03 -1.98 -32.74
N VAL A 6 5.82 -2.97 -32.32
CA VAL A 6 5.49 -4.40 -32.49
C VAL A 6 4.31 -4.80 -31.59
N LEU A 7 4.25 -4.28 -30.37
CA LEU A 7 3.13 -4.48 -29.45
C LEU A 7 1.81 -3.91 -29.99
N LEU A 8 1.87 -2.76 -30.64
CA LEU A 8 0.70 -2.13 -31.27
C LEU A 8 0.19 -2.93 -32.47
N ALA A 9 1.11 -3.41 -33.32
CA ALA A 9 0.79 -4.23 -34.49
C ALA A 9 0.15 -5.58 -34.11
N CYS A 10 0.64 -6.24 -33.05
CA CYS A 10 0.06 -7.49 -32.56
C CYS A 10 -1.33 -7.30 -31.95
N ARG A 11 -1.64 -6.13 -31.37
CA ARG A 11 -2.98 -5.80 -30.84
C ARG A 11 -3.99 -5.58 -31.97
N ALA A 12 -3.59 -4.92 -33.06
CA ALA A 12 -4.44 -4.68 -34.22
C ALA A 12 -4.76 -5.97 -34.98
N ALA A 13 -3.91 -7.00 -34.90
CA ALA A 13 -4.09 -8.29 -35.58
C ALA A 13 -4.89 -9.33 -34.78
N GLY A 14 -5.36 -9.02 -33.58
CA GLY A 14 -6.16 -9.93 -32.74
C GLY A 14 -5.46 -11.24 -32.31
N LEU A 15 -4.12 -11.27 -32.33
CA LEU A 15 -3.34 -12.48 -32.06
C LEU A 15 -3.40 -12.89 -30.58
N ALA A 16 -3.58 -14.19 -30.34
CA ALA A 16 -3.61 -14.77 -29.00
C ALA A 16 -2.26 -14.57 -28.25
N PRO A 17 -2.26 -14.53 -26.90
CA PRO A 17 -1.05 -14.31 -26.11
C PRO A 17 0.09 -15.31 -26.36
N SER A 18 -0.24 -16.56 -26.70
CA SER A 18 0.73 -17.61 -27.06
C SER A 18 1.45 -17.30 -28.36
N THR A 19 0.75 -16.79 -29.38
CA THR A 19 1.31 -16.41 -30.68
C THR A 19 2.24 -15.19 -30.55
N ARG A 20 1.93 -14.30 -29.61
CA ARG A 20 2.72 -13.12 -29.29
C ARG A 20 4.12 -13.46 -28.78
N ARG A 21 4.24 -14.48 -27.94
CA ARG A 21 5.53 -14.96 -27.41
C ARG A 21 6.41 -15.54 -28.54
N HIS A 22 5.80 -16.27 -29.47
CA HIS A 22 6.51 -16.87 -30.62
C HIS A 22 7.08 -15.82 -31.59
N TYR A 23 6.31 -14.77 -31.83
CA TYR A 23 6.72 -13.69 -32.75
C TYR A 23 7.91 -12.88 -32.20
N LEU A 24 7.95 -12.61 -30.88
CA LEU A 24 9.05 -11.92 -30.22
C LEU A 24 10.35 -12.75 -30.24
N THR A 25 10.26 -14.07 -30.16
CA THR A 25 11.41 -14.98 -30.26
C THR A 25 11.98 -15.00 -31.67
N LEU A 26 11.15 -14.95 -32.72
CA LEU A 26 11.57 -14.95 -34.11
C LEU A 26 12.25 -13.64 -34.53
N LEU A 27 11.97 -12.51 -33.86
CA LEU A 27 12.57 -11.22 -34.13
C LEU A 27 13.89 -10.97 -33.35
N GLY A 28 14.45 -11.99 -32.70
CA GLY A 28 15.71 -11.89 -31.95
C GLY A 28 15.61 -11.02 -30.70
N GLY A 29 14.38 -10.73 -30.24
CA GLY A 29 14.15 -10.15 -28.92
C GLY A 29 14.46 -11.21 -27.88
N ALA A 30 15.47 -10.99 -27.03
CA ALA A 30 15.69 -11.81 -25.87
C ALA A 30 14.35 -11.91 -25.09
N ALA A 31 13.91 -13.12 -24.76
CA ALA A 31 12.79 -13.29 -23.86
C ALA A 31 13.08 -12.44 -22.60
N PRO A 32 12.10 -11.67 -22.10
CA PRO A 32 12.32 -10.97 -20.85
C PRO A 32 12.81 -12.03 -19.84
N ALA A 33 13.98 -11.76 -19.25
CA ALA A 33 14.50 -12.61 -18.19
C ALA A 33 13.33 -12.87 -17.25
N ALA A 34 13.08 -14.14 -16.90
CA ALA A 34 12.02 -14.49 -15.97
C ALA A 34 12.18 -13.54 -14.78
N ALA A 35 11.20 -12.69 -14.54
CA ALA A 35 11.26 -11.74 -13.44
C ALA A 35 11.60 -12.57 -12.20
N ALA A 36 12.75 -12.28 -11.60
CA ALA A 36 13.15 -12.97 -10.37
C ALA A 36 11.94 -12.89 -9.43
N ALA A 37 11.53 -14.03 -8.89
CA ALA A 37 10.39 -14.08 -8.00
C ALA A 37 10.62 -13.01 -6.93
N ALA A 38 9.62 -12.14 -6.74
CA ALA A 38 9.72 -11.10 -5.73
C ALA A 38 10.11 -11.75 -4.40
N PRO A 39 11.03 -11.15 -3.63
CA PRO A 39 11.45 -11.73 -2.37
C PRO A 39 10.23 -11.96 -1.49
N PRO A 40 10.20 -13.06 -0.71
CA PRO A 40 9.04 -13.35 0.13
C PRO A 40 8.81 -12.22 1.11
N LEU A 41 7.54 -11.79 1.20
CA LEU A 41 7.10 -10.77 2.15
C LEU A 41 7.32 -11.27 3.58
N PRO A 42 7.65 -10.39 4.54
CA PRO A 42 7.82 -10.80 5.93
C PRO A 42 6.49 -11.31 6.49
N ALA A 43 6.53 -12.48 7.12
CA ALA A 43 5.38 -12.98 7.86
C ALA A 43 5.09 -12.05 9.05
N ARG A 44 3.82 -11.87 9.40
CA ARG A 44 3.41 -10.98 10.51
C ARG A 44 4.11 -11.33 11.81
N GLU A 45 4.22 -12.63 12.09
CA GLU A 45 4.79 -13.19 13.31
C GLU A 45 6.31 -12.99 13.40
N SER A 46 6.97 -12.73 12.26
CA SER A 46 8.40 -12.42 12.21
C SER A 46 8.72 -10.96 12.50
N LEU A 47 7.70 -10.11 12.54
CA LEU A 47 7.84 -8.67 12.77
C LEU A 47 7.55 -8.35 14.24
N MET A 48 8.32 -7.41 14.78
CA MET A 48 8.01 -6.86 16.10
C MET A 48 6.69 -6.10 16.00
N TYR A 49 5.74 -6.43 16.86
CA TYR A 49 4.47 -5.74 16.99
C TYR A 49 4.31 -5.18 18.40
N ILE A 50 4.05 -3.89 18.47
CA ILE A 50 3.77 -3.19 19.72
C ILE A 50 2.33 -2.66 19.65
N PRO A 51 1.41 -3.13 20.51
CA PRO A 51 0.02 -2.66 20.50
C PRO A 51 -0.08 -1.14 20.63
N ASN A 52 -0.99 -0.53 19.86
CA ASN A 52 -1.26 0.91 19.84
C ASN A 52 -0.07 1.81 19.44
N MET A 53 0.98 1.24 18.83
CA MET A 53 2.14 1.96 18.30
C MET A 53 2.18 1.83 16.78
N CYS A 54 1.08 2.18 16.12
CA CYS A 54 0.88 1.95 14.68
C CYS A 54 1.98 2.63 13.83
N GLU A 55 2.43 3.83 14.21
CA GLU A 55 3.51 4.53 13.52
C GLU A 55 4.86 3.82 13.64
N LEU A 56 5.18 3.27 14.82
CA LEU A 56 6.43 2.53 15.03
C LEU A 56 6.37 1.18 14.31
N ASN A 57 5.25 0.49 14.36
CA ASN A 57 5.03 -0.75 13.63
C ASN A 57 5.18 -0.54 12.12
N ALA A 58 4.58 0.53 11.58
CA ALA A 58 4.74 0.91 10.17
C ALA A 58 6.20 1.25 9.82
N HIS A 59 6.90 1.99 10.68
CA HIS A 59 8.32 2.31 10.49
C HIS A 59 9.18 1.05 10.39
N MET A 60 8.98 0.09 11.28
CA MET A 60 9.75 -1.15 11.29
C MET A 60 9.47 -1.99 10.04
N LEU A 61 8.20 -2.11 9.64
CA LEU A 61 7.81 -2.81 8.42
C LEU A 61 8.40 -2.15 7.16
N LEU A 62 8.33 -0.83 7.05
CA LEU A 62 8.91 -0.10 5.91
C LEU A 62 10.42 -0.35 5.79
N ARG A 63 11.14 -0.42 6.91
CA ARG A 63 12.58 -0.78 6.92
C ARG A 63 12.81 -2.18 6.35
N GLU A 64 12.01 -3.14 6.77
CA GLU A 64 12.11 -4.53 6.29
C GLU A 64 11.77 -4.65 4.80
N LEU A 65 10.69 -4.01 4.35
CA LEU A 65 10.31 -4.00 2.93
C LEU A 65 11.39 -3.34 2.08
N ARG A 66 11.92 -2.20 2.53
CA ARG A 66 13.03 -1.50 1.87
C ARG A 66 14.29 -2.37 1.78
N ALA A 67 14.67 -3.08 2.84
CA ALA A 67 15.81 -3.99 2.84
C ALA A 67 15.65 -5.14 1.83
N LYS A 68 14.42 -5.49 1.49
CA LYS A 68 14.06 -6.47 0.45
C LYS A 68 13.88 -5.85 -0.94
N GLY A 69 14.10 -4.55 -1.10
CA GLY A 69 13.90 -3.83 -2.38
C GLY A 69 12.42 -3.66 -2.76
N ILE A 70 11.51 -3.79 -1.81
CA ILE A 70 10.06 -3.66 -2.03
C ILE A 70 9.67 -2.20 -1.76
N ALA A 71 9.15 -1.52 -2.78
CA ALA A 71 8.61 -0.18 -2.65
C ALA A 71 7.28 -0.22 -1.88
N ALA A 72 7.16 0.62 -0.87
CA ALA A 72 5.97 0.70 -0.03
C ALA A 72 5.76 2.13 0.48
N ASP A 73 4.52 2.46 0.81
CA ASP A 73 4.11 3.75 1.35
C ASP A 73 3.43 3.59 2.71
N ALA A 74 3.61 4.56 3.59
CA ALA A 74 2.80 4.70 4.80
C ALA A 74 1.50 5.43 4.47
N VAL A 75 0.40 4.98 5.05
CA VAL A 75 -0.89 5.66 5.00
C VAL A 75 -1.25 6.11 6.41
N VAL A 76 -1.39 7.41 6.59
CA VAL A 76 -1.84 8.02 7.85
C VAL A 76 -3.30 8.39 7.73
N ALA A 77 -4.11 7.90 8.63
CA ALA A 77 -5.55 8.07 8.69
C ALA A 77 -5.93 8.80 10.00
N PRO A 78 -6.03 10.15 10.00
CA PRO A 78 -6.47 10.88 11.17
C PRO A 78 -7.98 10.82 11.33
N ASP A 79 -8.47 10.96 12.55
CA ASP A 79 -9.88 11.03 12.92
C ASP A 79 -10.75 10.02 12.13
N THR A 80 -10.29 8.77 12.13
CA THR A 80 -10.88 7.74 11.27
C THR A 80 -11.48 6.58 12.08
N PHE A 81 -12.28 5.80 11.41
CA PHE A 81 -12.65 4.47 11.89
C PHE A 81 -12.44 3.45 10.76
N LEU A 82 -12.02 2.26 11.16
CA LEU A 82 -11.85 1.13 10.28
C LEU A 82 -12.58 -0.08 10.87
N TYR A 83 -13.02 -0.98 9.99
CA TYR A 83 -13.62 -2.24 10.41
C TYR A 83 -12.56 -3.36 10.47
N ARG A 84 -12.95 -4.52 10.97
CA ARG A 84 -12.05 -5.67 11.11
C ARG A 84 -10.78 -5.34 11.89
N GLN A 85 -10.90 -4.46 12.90
CA GLN A 85 -9.80 -4.07 13.76
C GLN A 85 -9.80 -4.91 15.04
N ARG A 86 -8.60 -5.26 15.51
CA ARG A 86 -8.41 -5.94 16.81
C ARG A 86 -8.85 -5.02 17.95
N GLY A 87 -9.58 -5.58 18.91
CA GLY A 87 -10.12 -4.78 20.02
C GLY A 87 -11.18 -3.75 19.61
N GLY A 88 -11.75 -3.88 18.42
CA GLY A 88 -12.88 -3.09 17.97
C GLY A 88 -14.20 -3.53 18.64
N ALA A 89 -15.29 -2.81 18.33
CA ALA A 89 -16.64 -3.17 18.71
C ALA A 89 -17.05 -4.55 18.14
N GLU A 90 -18.26 -5.03 18.44
CA GLU A 90 -18.76 -6.33 17.99
C GLU A 90 -18.72 -6.50 16.45
N ASP A 91 -18.98 -5.42 15.71
CA ASP A 91 -18.84 -5.36 14.25
C ASP A 91 -17.38 -5.23 13.75
N GLY A 92 -16.41 -5.24 14.67
CA GLY A 92 -14.99 -5.05 14.41
C GLY A 92 -14.61 -3.60 14.10
N ARG A 93 -15.53 -2.62 14.26
CA ARG A 93 -15.24 -1.20 14.06
C ARG A 93 -14.43 -0.66 15.23
N LYS A 94 -13.36 0.05 14.92
CA LYS A 94 -12.52 0.79 15.88
C LYS A 94 -12.31 2.21 15.40
N GLY A 95 -12.58 3.18 16.26
CA GLY A 95 -12.25 4.58 16.07
C GLY A 95 -10.79 4.83 16.43
N TRP A 96 -10.16 5.74 15.71
CA TRP A 96 -8.79 6.14 15.88
C TRP A 96 -8.68 7.65 15.82
N ASP A 97 -8.00 8.27 16.77
CA ASP A 97 -7.59 9.66 16.66
C ASP A 97 -6.63 9.80 15.46
N PHE A 98 -5.77 8.80 15.28
CA PHE A 98 -5.05 8.54 14.04
C PHE A 98 -4.67 7.06 13.98
N HIS A 99 -4.50 6.56 12.76
CA HIS A 99 -3.99 5.21 12.51
C HIS A 99 -2.97 5.23 11.39
N VAL A 100 -1.99 4.34 11.44
CA VAL A 100 -0.98 4.20 10.39
C VAL A 100 -0.90 2.75 9.95
N PHE A 101 -0.98 2.54 8.65
CA PHE A 101 -0.77 1.25 8.00
C PHE A 101 0.13 1.41 6.78
N VAL A 102 0.58 0.32 6.18
CA VAL A 102 1.49 0.33 5.04
C VAL A 102 0.81 -0.28 3.83
N ILE A 103 1.10 0.26 2.64
CA ILE A 103 0.72 -0.33 1.36
C ILE A 103 1.96 -0.64 0.53
N ALA A 104 2.00 -1.81 -0.12
CA ALA A 104 3.03 -2.18 -1.09
C ALA A 104 2.34 -2.72 -2.35
N GLY A 105 2.50 -2.01 -3.48
CA GLY A 105 1.64 -2.23 -4.64
C GLY A 105 0.18 -1.95 -4.29
N THR A 106 -0.67 -2.99 -4.34
CA THR A 106 -2.08 -2.93 -3.90
C THR A 106 -2.32 -3.63 -2.57
N ASP A 107 -1.32 -4.29 -2.00
CA ASP A 107 -1.46 -5.04 -0.75
C ASP A 107 -1.38 -4.13 0.47
N VAL A 108 -2.23 -4.39 1.45
CA VAL A 108 -2.33 -3.62 2.69
C VAL A 108 -1.77 -4.42 3.85
N TYR A 109 -0.91 -3.79 4.62
CA TYR A 109 -0.29 -4.29 5.84
C TYR A 109 -0.76 -3.45 7.02
N ASP A 110 -1.78 -3.92 7.69
CA ASP A 110 -2.33 -3.27 8.89
C ASP A 110 -2.17 -4.20 10.09
N PHE A 111 -1.29 -3.84 11.03
CA PHE A 111 -1.00 -4.64 12.22
C PHE A 111 -2.21 -4.78 13.15
N GLU A 112 -3.08 -3.80 13.16
CA GLU A 112 -4.28 -3.80 14.00
C GLU A 112 -5.45 -4.53 13.33
N SER A 113 -5.36 -4.84 12.05
CA SER A 113 -6.40 -5.57 11.34
C SER A 113 -6.46 -7.05 11.75
N SER A 114 -7.66 -7.60 11.81
CA SER A 114 -7.92 -9.04 11.95
C SER A 114 -7.98 -9.78 10.61
N LEU A 115 -7.82 -9.05 9.50
CA LEU A 115 -7.77 -9.61 8.15
C LEU A 115 -6.45 -10.35 7.90
N PRO A 116 -6.35 -11.16 6.81
CA PRO A 116 -5.11 -11.82 6.40
C PRO A 116 -3.95 -10.84 6.23
N TRP A 117 -2.72 -11.34 6.31
CA TRP A 117 -1.49 -10.58 6.19
C TRP A 117 -0.60 -11.09 5.04
N PRO A 118 -0.30 -10.24 4.02
CA PRO A 118 -0.99 -8.99 3.72
C PRO A 118 -2.43 -9.20 3.34
N THR A 119 -3.25 -8.13 3.39
CA THR A 119 -4.60 -8.17 2.84
C THR A 119 -4.57 -7.61 1.42
N PRO A 120 -5.05 -8.34 0.40
CA PRO A 120 -5.24 -7.76 -0.92
C PRO A 120 -6.12 -6.50 -0.87
N GLY A 121 -5.71 -5.45 -1.58
CA GLY A 121 -6.37 -4.15 -1.53
C GLY A 121 -7.88 -4.19 -1.74
N PRO A 122 -8.42 -4.87 -2.77
CA PRO A 122 -9.87 -4.96 -2.96
C PRO A 122 -10.60 -5.55 -1.74
N ALA A 123 -10.06 -6.60 -1.14
CA ALA A 123 -10.65 -7.21 0.06
C ALA A 123 -10.54 -6.26 1.28
N TRP A 124 -9.42 -5.53 1.41
CA TRP A 124 -9.29 -4.55 2.49
C TRP A 124 -10.27 -3.37 2.31
N VAL A 125 -10.48 -2.91 1.08
CA VAL A 125 -11.47 -1.86 0.77
C VAL A 125 -12.88 -2.32 1.15
N GLU A 126 -13.25 -3.53 0.79
CA GLU A 126 -14.57 -4.11 1.09
C GLU A 126 -14.78 -4.34 2.58
N ASP A 127 -13.81 -4.93 3.25
CA ASP A 127 -13.96 -5.42 4.64
C ASP A 127 -13.56 -4.40 5.71
N ALA A 128 -12.49 -3.61 5.47
CA ALA A 128 -11.96 -2.68 6.46
C ALA A 128 -12.31 -1.22 6.18
N LEU A 129 -12.16 -0.74 4.95
CA LEU A 129 -12.44 0.64 4.61
C LEU A 129 -13.95 0.88 4.50
N ARG A 130 -14.67 0.05 3.75
CA ARG A 130 -16.11 0.21 3.47
C ARG A 130 -16.44 1.64 3.03
N PRO A 131 -16.10 2.03 1.79
CA PRO A 131 -16.34 3.38 1.28
C PRO A 131 -17.82 3.80 1.40
N GLY A 132 -18.07 5.10 1.59
CA GLY A 132 -19.41 5.62 1.78
C GLY A 132 -19.85 5.77 3.24
N ALA A 133 -19.08 5.23 4.19
CA ALA A 133 -19.37 5.35 5.62
C ALA A 133 -19.02 6.74 6.22
N GLY A 134 -18.39 7.62 5.42
CA GLY A 134 -18.02 8.98 5.84
C GLY A 134 -17.03 9.64 4.88
N ALA A 135 -16.74 10.91 5.09
CA ALA A 135 -15.81 11.70 4.27
C ALA A 135 -14.37 11.59 4.83
N ARG A 136 -13.87 10.37 4.97
CA ARG A 136 -12.51 10.12 5.52
C ARG A 136 -11.43 10.59 4.56
N ARG A 137 -10.33 11.03 5.12
CA ARG A 137 -9.14 11.47 4.38
C ARG A 137 -7.92 10.72 4.88
N PHE A 138 -7.03 10.43 3.96
CA PHE A 138 -5.83 9.65 4.19
C PHE A 138 -4.64 10.39 3.61
N ARG A 139 -3.54 10.42 4.34
CA ARG A 139 -2.28 10.93 3.80
C ARG A 139 -1.39 9.74 3.43
N VAL A 140 -1.03 9.65 2.17
CA VAL A 140 -0.09 8.66 1.65
C VAL A 140 1.28 9.30 1.55
N VAL A 141 2.26 8.73 2.24
CA VAL A 141 3.64 9.20 2.34
C VAL A 141 4.56 8.12 1.80
N GLY A 142 5.44 8.47 0.86
CA GLY A 142 6.44 7.54 0.35
C GLY A 142 7.28 6.93 1.48
N GLY A 143 7.56 5.63 1.42
CA GLY A 143 8.25 4.93 2.50
C GLY A 143 9.62 5.52 2.83
N ASP A 144 10.39 5.95 1.84
CA ASP A 144 11.69 6.59 2.06
C ASP A 144 11.55 7.93 2.77
N GLU A 145 10.55 8.73 2.40
CA GLU A 145 10.27 10.00 3.05
C GLU A 145 9.80 9.78 4.49
N TYR A 146 8.92 8.80 4.72
CA TYR A 146 8.47 8.43 6.06
C TYR A 146 9.65 8.04 6.95
N LEU A 147 10.53 7.16 6.47
CA LEU A 147 11.71 6.70 7.19
C LEU A 147 12.72 7.82 7.47
N ALA A 148 12.91 8.75 6.53
CA ALA A 148 13.82 9.88 6.70
C ALA A 148 13.33 10.83 7.80
N ARG A 149 12.04 11.13 7.85
CA ARG A 149 11.44 12.01 8.86
C ARG A 149 11.41 11.38 10.25
N ALA A 150 11.13 10.08 10.34
CA ALA A 150 11.19 9.36 11.62
C ALA A 150 12.58 9.40 12.28
N ARG A 151 13.65 9.60 11.50
CA ARG A 151 15.01 9.75 12.03
C ARG A 151 15.33 11.16 12.54
N THR A 152 14.69 12.17 11.97
CA THR A 152 14.93 13.58 12.30
C THR A 152 14.08 14.07 13.47
N ALA A 153 12.96 13.38 13.73
CA ALA A 153 12.17 13.62 14.91
C ALA A 153 12.90 13.03 16.13
N GLY A 154 13.54 13.88 16.92
CA GLY A 154 14.06 13.49 18.22
C GLY A 154 12.94 12.97 19.14
N PRO A 155 13.27 12.42 20.32
CA PRO A 155 12.28 11.84 21.23
C PRO A 155 11.17 12.82 21.67
N ASP A 156 11.43 14.12 21.56
CA ASP A 156 10.48 15.20 21.89
C ASP A 156 9.78 15.81 20.66
N ALA A 157 10.13 15.39 19.46
CA ALA A 157 9.54 15.94 18.25
C ALA A 157 8.18 15.28 17.99
N ASN A 158 7.18 16.10 17.84
CA ASN A 158 5.81 15.70 17.56
C ASN A 158 5.69 15.27 16.08
N PHE A 159 6.44 14.20 15.75
CA PHE A 159 6.55 13.60 14.42
C PHE A 159 5.18 13.39 13.76
N LEU A 160 4.20 12.98 14.55
CA LEU A 160 2.85 12.75 14.08
C LEU A 160 2.09 14.02 13.72
N THR A 161 2.35 15.14 14.37
CA THR A 161 1.60 16.38 14.13
C THR A 161 1.72 16.83 12.67
N GLU A 162 2.88 16.67 12.06
CA GLU A 162 3.07 17.02 10.65
C GLU A 162 2.28 16.09 9.70
N PHE A 163 2.19 14.81 10.03
CA PHE A 163 1.46 13.83 9.20
C PHE A 163 -0.05 13.91 9.45
N VAL A 164 -0.45 14.07 10.69
CA VAL A 164 -1.87 14.08 11.10
C VAL A 164 -2.56 15.35 10.64
N ALA A 165 -1.87 16.49 10.57
CA ALA A 165 -2.46 17.79 10.24
C ALA A 165 -3.11 17.87 8.86
N LEU A 166 -2.98 16.87 7.97
CA LEU A 166 -3.50 16.88 6.59
C LEU A 166 -3.27 18.21 5.84
N SER A 167 -2.28 18.97 6.30
CA SER A 167 -1.92 20.25 5.68
C SER A 167 -1.48 20.03 4.24
N PRO A 168 -1.87 20.90 3.29
CA PRO A 168 -1.37 20.85 1.91
C PRO A 168 0.16 20.92 1.82
N LYS A 169 0.81 21.51 2.83
CA LYS A 169 2.28 21.64 2.92
C LYS A 169 2.97 20.44 3.57
N GLY A 170 2.20 19.49 4.11
CA GLY A 170 2.77 18.28 4.70
C GLY A 170 3.30 17.31 3.63
N PRO A 171 4.11 16.32 4.04
CA PRO A 171 4.67 15.33 3.13
C PRO A 171 3.58 14.44 2.51
N GLY A 172 3.84 13.92 1.30
CA GLY A 172 2.96 12.99 0.64
C GLY A 172 1.68 13.63 0.05
N VAL A 173 0.74 12.79 -0.31
CA VAL A 173 -0.51 13.16 -0.99
C VAL A 173 -1.69 12.86 -0.08
N VAL A 174 -2.65 13.79 0.00
CA VAL A 174 -3.92 13.58 0.72
C VAL A 174 -4.97 13.06 -0.24
N LEU A 175 -5.52 11.89 0.06
CA LEU A 175 -6.56 11.23 -0.72
C LEU A 175 -7.86 11.19 0.09
N GLY A 176 -9.01 11.31 -0.60
CA GLY A 176 -10.29 10.88 -0.05
C GLY A 176 -10.40 9.35 -0.08
N GLU A 177 -11.40 8.81 0.61
CA GLU A 177 -11.59 7.35 0.68
C GLU A 177 -11.79 6.69 -0.69
N GLY A 178 -12.51 7.33 -1.61
CA GLY A 178 -12.70 6.82 -2.96
C GLY A 178 -11.38 6.70 -3.73
N ALA A 179 -10.54 7.76 -3.69
CA ALA A 179 -9.24 7.74 -4.36
C ALA A 179 -8.27 6.73 -3.72
N LEU A 180 -8.36 6.50 -2.41
CA LEU A 180 -7.59 5.44 -1.75
C LEU A 180 -8.11 4.07 -2.17
N ALA A 181 -9.43 3.87 -2.23
CA ALA A 181 -10.02 2.62 -2.69
C ALA A 181 -9.59 2.28 -4.12
N GLU A 182 -9.66 3.24 -5.04
CA GLU A 182 -9.21 3.09 -6.42
C GLU A 182 -7.72 2.72 -6.49
N ARG A 183 -6.86 3.41 -5.72
CA ARG A 183 -5.43 3.08 -5.62
C ARG A 183 -5.16 1.64 -5.19
N LEU A 184 -6.00 1.10 -4.33
CA LEU A 184 -5.93 -0.27 -3.83
C LEU A 184 -6.60 -1.28 -4.76
N GLY A 185 -7.10 -0.85 -5.90
CA GLY A 185 -7.79 -1.71 -6.87
C GLY A 185 -9.20 -2.13 -6.45
N GLY A 186 -9.77 -1.48 -5.44
CA GLY A 186 -11.15 -1.66 -5.01
C GLY A 186 -12.13 -0.92 -5.92
N ALA A 187 -13.37 -1.40 -5.98
CA ALA A 187 -14.47 -0.67 -6.61
C ALA A 187 -15.04 0.38 -5.65
N ILE A 188 -15.40 1.53 -6.21
CA ILE A 188 -16.22 2.52 -5.51
C ILE A 188 -17.65 2.19 -5.85
N ALA A 189 -18.45 1.80 -4.87
CA ALA A 189 -19.88 1.54 -5.06
C ALA A 189 -20.65 2.86 -5.24
#